data_bbf0fe565487f4e1f95616ce47a69621
#
_entry.id   bbf0fe565487f4e1f95616ce47a69621
#
_cell.length_a   1.000
_cell.length_b   1.000
_cell.length_c   1.000
_cell.angle_alpha   90.00
_cell.angle_beta   90.00
_cell.angle_gamma   90.00
#
_symmetry.space_group_name_H-M   'P 1'
#
loop_
_entity.id
_entity.type
_entity.pdbx_description
1 polymer ?
#
loop_
_entity_poly.entity_id
_entity_poly.type
_entity_poly.pdbx_seq_one_letter_code
_entity_poly.pdbx_strand_id
1 'polypeptide(L)'
;MTFEQYRRNATQVAQELEQLADVVVQKLELAELAKTLQQEAQTTRDERFRVLVIGEFSRGKSTLLNAIMGGSVLPQKVSEATCVITHIVYGENPHVKVLFDEKTKRVSEEMTLQEFRKKYELEVKDTVDQKEEAQDRFNEVDHAEVYYPLELCKHGVELVD
;
A
#
# COMPACT_ATOMS: atom_id res chain seq x y z
N MET A 1 19.33 16.80 4.99
CA MET A 1 18.52 16.01 5.94
C MET A 1 18.40 14.60 5.37
N THR A 2 18.81 13.58 6.12
CA THR A 2 18.64 12.18 5.70
C THR A 2 17.24 11.69 5.99
N PHE A 3 16.82 10.59 5.36
CA PHE A 3 15.52 9.95 5.62
C PHE A 3 15.35 9.56 7.10
N GLU A 4 16.40 9.04 7.72
CA GLU A 4 16.38 8.70 9.14
C GLU A 4 16.24 9.92 10.06
N GLN A 5 16.85 11.05 9.70
CA GLN A 5 16.67 12.31 10.44
C GLN A 5 15.23 12.79 10.34
N TYR A 6 14.64 12.73 9.14
CA TYR A 6 13.25 13.07 8.93
C TYR A 6 12.32 12.21 9.81
N ARG A 7 12.48 10.89 9.78
CA ARG A 7 11.67 9.95 10.58
C ARG A 7 11.79 10.20 12.09
N ARG A 8 12.99 10.48 12.58
CA ARG A 8 13.20 10.85 13.99
C ARG A 8 12.47 12.14 14.34
N ASN A 9 12.57 13.16 13.49
CA ASN A 9 11.88 14.42 13.69
C ASN A 9 10.36 14.27 13.67
N ALA A 10 9.80 13.51 12.73
CA ALA A 10 8.37 13.21 12.66
C ALA A 10 7.88 12.49 13.93
N THR A 11 8.62 11.51 14.42
CA THR A 11 8.30 10.82 15.68
C THR A 11 8.32 11.79 16.88
N GLN A 12 9.32 12.69 16.94
CA GLN A 12 9.39 13.68 18.00
C GLN A 12 8.22 14.66 17.94
N VAL A 13 7.88 15.18 16.76
CA VAL A 13 6.73 16.08 16.56
C VAL A 13 5.43 15.39 16.97
N ALA A 14 5.23 14.13 16.60
CA ALA A 14 4.05 13.38 17.01
C ALA A 14 3.95 13.25 18.55
N GLN A 15 5.07 12.98 19.22
CA GLN A 15 5.10 12.92 20.68
C GLN A 15 4.77 14.28 21.34
N GLU A 16 5.30 15.38 20.79
CA GLU A 16 5.01 16.74 21.28
C GLU A 16 3.53 17.10 21.09
N LEU A 17 2.91 16.70 19.96
CA LEU A 17 1.48 16.88 19.71
C LEU A 17 0.61 16.10 20.70
N GLU A 18 0.97 14.86 21.04
CA GLU A 18 0.26 14.08 22.06
C GLU A 18 0.36 14.71 23.46
N GLN A 19 1.56 15.14 23.85
CA GLN A 19 1.75 15.84 25.13
C GLN A 19 0.93 17.14 25.20
N LEU A 20 0.88 17.87 24.08
CA LEU A 20 0.06 19.08 23.99
C LEU A 20 -1.43 18.76 24.11
N ALA A 21 -1.91 17.66 23.48
CA ALA A 21 -3.28 17.20 23.59
C ALA A 21 -3.66 16.92 25.05
N ASP A 22 -2.78 16.24 25.80
CA ASP A 22 -2.99 15.96 27.21
C ASP A 22 -3.11 17.24 28.06
N VAL A 23 -2.23 18.21 27.81
CA VAL A 23 -2.27 19.52 28.51
C VAL A 23 -3.57 20.29 28.19
N VAL A 24 -3.99 20.25 26.91
CA VAL A 24 -5.21 20.91 26.44
C VAL A 24 -6.46 20.33 27.11
N VAL A 25 -6.53 19.02 27.27
CA VAL A 25 -7.63 18.38 28.00
C VAL A 25 -7.59 18.76 29.48
N GLN A 26 -6.43 18.58 30.12
CA GLN A 26 -6.32 18.71 31.58
C GLN A 26 -6.45 20.14 32.09
N LYS A 27 -5.96 21.14 31.36
CA LYS A 27 -5.89 22.51 31.79
C LYS A 27 -6.92 23.44 31.15
N LEU A 28 -7.37 23.13 29.94
CA LEU A 28 -8.25 24.00 29.17
C LEU A 28 -9.63 23.40 28.91
N GLU A 29 -9.82 22.10 29.24
CA GLU A 29 -11.07 21.37 29.02
C GLU A 29 -11.56 21.37 27.55
N LEU A 30 -10.63 21.56 26.58
CA LEU A 30 -10.94 21.63 25.16
C LEU A 30 -10.81 20.26 24.47
N ALA A 31 -11.76 19.36 24.72
CA ALA A 31 -11.72 17.97 24.27
C ALA A 31 -11.63 17.83 22.73
N GLU A 32 -12.35 18.66 21.97
CA GLU A 32 -12.32 18.61 20.51
C GLU A 32 -10.94 19.02 19.93
N LEU A 33 -10.30 20.02 20.52
CA LEU A 33 -8.94 20.41 20.12
C LEU A 33 -7.93 19.31 20.42
N ALA A 34 -8.04 18.69 21.59
CA ALA A 34 -7.18 17.55 21.94
C ALA A 34 -7.34 16.38 20.97
N LYS A 35 -8.56 16.05 20.57
CA LYS A 35 -8.83 15.02 19.57
C LYS A 35 -8.18 15.35 18.23
N THR A 36 -8.26 16.60 17.78
CA THR A 36 -7.59 17.05 16.55
C THR A 36 -6.07 16.88 16.65
N LEU A 37 -5.45 17.29 17.77
CA LEU A 37 -4.02 17.12 18.01
C LEU A 37 -3.58 15.64 18.00
N GLN A 38 -4.39 14.75 18.60
CA GLN A 38 -4.14 13.30 18.58
C GLN A 38 -4.22 12.73 17.15
N GLN A 39 -5.18 13.18 16.34
CA GLN A 39 -5.30 12.77 14.95
C GLN A 39 -4.10 13.22 14.13
N GLU A 40 -3.64 14.47 14.29
CA GLU A 40 -2.44 14.97 13.60
C GLU A 40 -1.17 14.23 14.06
N ALA A 41 -1.05 13.90 15.34
CA ALA A 41 0.05 13.10 15.86
C ALA A 41 0.08 11.70 15.20
N GLN A 42 -1.08 11.06 15.10
CA GLN A 42 -1.19 9.76 14.44
C GLN A 42 -0.86 9.86 12.95
N THR A 43 -1.40 10.84 12.24
CA THR A 43 -1.10 11.09 10.82
C THR A 43 0.40 11.29 10.61
N THR A 44 1.05 12.08 11.46
CA THR A 44 2.50 12.34 11.40
C THR A 44 3.33 11.07 11.65
N ARG A 45 2.87 10.16 12.51
CA ARG A 45 3.54 8.87 12.72
C ARG A 45 3.38 7.92 11.54
N ASP A 46 2.19 7.89 10.97
CA ASP A 46 1.81 6.97 9.90
C ASP A 46 2.22 7.46 8.51
N GLU A 47 2.87 8.63 8.45
CA GLU A 47 3.33 9.22 7.19
C GLU A 47 4.22 8.23 6.44
N ARG A 48 3.79 7.88 5.23
CA ARG A 48 4.49 6.95 4.34
C ARG A 48 5.08 7.69 3.15
N PHE A 49 6.29 7.33 2.78
CA PHE A 49 6.92 7.81 1.56
C PHE A 49 6.54 6.92 0.39
N ARG A 50 5.67 7.41 -0.47
CA ARG A 50 5.26 6.69 -1.66
C ARG A 50 6.21 6.96 -2.82
N VAL A 51 6.81 5.92 -3.33
CA VAL A 51 7.64 5.94 -4.53
C VAL A 51 6.85 5.29 -5.65
N LEU A 52 6.33 6.10 -6.57
CA LEU A 52 5.56 5.62 -7.71
C LEU A 52 6.50 5.22 -8.85
N VAL A 53 6.32 4.01 -9.37
CA VAL A 53 7.02 3.54 -10.56
C VAL A 53 6.17 3.86 -11.78
N ILE A 54 6.54 4.92 -12.50
CA ILE A 54 5.77 5.43 -13.64
C ILE A 54 6.46 5.05 -14.95
N GLY A 55 5.69 4.67 -15.94
CA GLY A 55 6.16 4.37 -17.28
C GLY A 55 5.07 3.73 -18.13
N GLU A 56 5.31 3.66 -19.45
CA GLU A 56 4.40 2.99 -20.37
C GLU A 56 4.16 1.53 -19.98
N PHE A 57 3.01 1.03 -20.40
CA PHE A 57 2.64 -0.36 -20.16
C PHE A 57 3.65 -1.34 -20.79
N SER A 58 3.86 -2.49 -20.17
CA SER A 58 4.79 -3.54 -20.64
C SER A 58 6.25 -3.09 -20.83
N ARG A 59 6.68 -1.98 -20.24
CA ARG A 59 8.07 -1.47 -20.30
C ARG A 59 8.95 -1.93 -19.13
N GLY A 60 8.51 -2.93 -18.39
CA GLY A 60 9.32 -3.58 -17.35
C GLY A 60 9.19 -2.99 -15.96
N LYS A 61 8.15 -2.22 -15.62
CA LYS A 61 7.91 -1.69 -14.26
C LYS A 61 7.87 -2.83 -13.22
N SER A 62 6.93 -3.75 -13.35
CA SER A 62 6.81 -4.90 -12.44
C SER A 62 8.04 -5.82 -12.51
N THR A 63 8.77 -5.87 -13.63
CA THR A 63 10.05 -6.59 -13.74
C THR A 63 11.13 -5.92 -12.88
N LEU A 64 11.21 -4.59 -12.90
CA LEU A 64 12.13 -3.83 -12.05
C LEU A 64 11.81 -4.04 -10.57
N LEU A 65 10.53 -3.93 -10.19
CA LEU A 65 10.10 -4.14 -8.81
C LEU A 65 10.37 -5.58 -8.35
N ASN A 66 10.10 -6.57 -9.19
CA ASN A 66 10.44 -7.97 -8.92
C ASN A 66 11.96 -8.17 -8.74
N ALA A 67 12.78 -7.49 -9.52
CA ALA A 67 14.24 -7.53 -9.35
C ALA A 67 14.68 -6.89 -8.01
N ILE A 68 14.08 -5.77 -7.61
CA ILE A 68 14.33 -5.12 -6.31
C ILE A 68 13.92 -6.04 -5.15
N MET A 69 12.80 -6.76 -5.27
CA MET A 69 12.33 -7.73 -4.28
C MET A 69 13.13 -9.05 -4.28
N GLY A 70 13.99 -9.27 -5.27
CA GLY A 70 14.77 -10.49 -5.40
C GLY A 70 13.97 -11.73 -5.82
N GLY A 71 12.75 -11.55 -6.33
CA GLY A 71 11.89 -12.65 -6.74
C GLY A 71 10.71 -12.24 -7.60
N SER A 72 10.04 -13.20 -8.22
CA SER A 72 8.85 -12.97 -9.03
C SER A 72 7.61 -12.86 -8.13
N VAL A 73 7.41 -11.71 -7.52
CA VAL A 73 6.33 -11.41 -6.57
C VAL A 73 5.11 -10.82 -7.29
N LEU A 74 5.33 -9.82 -8.13
CA LEU A 74 4.27 -9.15 -8.89
C LEU A 74 3.93 -9.88 -10.20
N PRO A 75 2.66 -9.86 -10.62
CA PRO A 75 2.28 -10.33 -11.96
C PRO A 75 3.06 -9.61 -13.05
N GLN A 76 3.52 -10.33 -14.08
CA GLN A 76 4.32 -9.75 -15.17
C GLN A 76 3.57 -9.61 -16.50
N LYS A 77 2.46 -10.34 -16.64
CA LYS A 77 1.68 -10.41 -17.89
C LYS A 77 0.25 -9.91 -17.62
N VAL A 78 0.09 -8.62 -17.52
CA VAL A 78 -1.22 -8.02 -17.32
C VAL A 78 -1.55 -7.17 -18.54
N SER A 79 -2.79 -7.17 -19.03
CA SER A 79 -3.22 -6.25 -20.09
C SER A 79 -3.50 -4.87 -19.50
N GLU A 80 -3.48 -3.81 -20.31
CA GLU A 80 -3.77 -2.43 -19.86
C GLU A 80 -5.12 -2.30 -19.14
N ALA A 81 -6.06 -3.14 -19.50
CA ALA A 81 -7.42 -3.13 -18.96
C ALA A 81 -7.55 -3.83 -17.58
N THR A 82 -6.50 -4.48 -17.09
CA THR A 82 -6.55 -5.38 -15.93
C THR A 82 -5.45 -5.11 -14.90
N CYS A 83 -4.96 -3.88 -14.83
CA CYS A 83 -3.96 -3.48 -13.84
C CYS A 83 -4.59 -3.27 -12.48
N VAL A 84 -4.13 -4.02 -11.48
CA VAL A 84 -4.39 -3.73 -10.07
C VAL A 84 -3.26 -2.85 -9.56
N ILE A 85 -3.59 -1.65 -9.06
CA ILE A 85 -2.61 -0.81 -8.38
C ILE A 85 -2.03 -1.60 -7.21
N THR A 86 -0.73 -1.76 -7.18
CA THR A 86 -0.08 -2.60 -6.18
C THR A 86 0.87 -1.79 -5.32
N HIS A 87 0.61 -1.80 -4.02
CA HIS A 87 1.40 -1.15 -2.99
C HIS A 87 2.30 -2.19 -2.32
N ILE A 88 3.62 -2.04 -2.42
CA ILE A 88 4.58 -2.90 -1.76
C ILE A 88 4.98 -2.24 -0.45
N VAL A 89 4.65 -2.89 0.65
CA VAL A 89 4.89 -2.43 2.02
C VAL A 89 5.76 -3.45 2.78
N TYR A 90 6.41 -3.01 3.85
CA TYR A 90 7.17 -3.92 4.67
C TYR A 90 6.26 -4.90 5.45
N GLY A 91 6.60 -6.17 5.41
CA GLY A 91 6.00 -7.21 6.23
C GLY A 91 6.95 -8.39 6.36
N GLU A 92 7.14 -8.92 7.57
CA GLU A 92 8.02 -10.06 7.84
C GLU A 92 7.53 -11.34 7.16
N ASN A 93 6.21 -11.52 7.13
CA ASN A 93 5.56 -12.68 6.51
C ASN A 93 4.96 -12.26 5.15
N PRO A 94 5.46 -12.80 4.03
CA PRO A 94 4.96 -12.45 2.70
C PRO A 94 3.50 -12.86 2.51
N HIS A 95 2.62 -11.89 2.25
CA HIS A 95 1.22 -12.09 1.90
C HIS A 95 0.68 -10.90 1.12
N VAL A 96 -0.52 -11.03 0.59
CA VAL A 96 -1.22 -9.96 -0.14
C VAL A 96 -2.58 -9.74 0.49
N LYS A 97 -2.92 -8.48 0.69
CA LYS A 97 -4.25 -8.04 1.06
C LYS A 97 -4.85 -7.25 -0.10
N VAL A 98 -5.96 -7.73 -0.65
CA VAL A 98 -6.69 -7.07 -1.73
C VAL A 98 -7.82 -6.26 -1.12
N LEU A 99 -7.87 -4.98 -1.43
CA LEU A 99 -8.91 -4.06 -1.00
C LEU A 99 -9.84 -3.78 -2.19
N PHE A 100 -11.13 -3.72 -1.90
CA PHE A 100 -12.16 -3.50 -2.91
C PHE A 100 -12.75 -2.10 -2.79
N ASP A 101 -13.24 -1.57 -3.91
CA ASP A 101 -13.93 -0.28 -3.93
C ASP A 101 -15.08 -0.29 -2.90
N GLU A 102 -15.22 0.77 -2.14
CA GLU A 102 -16.24 0.92 -1.08
C GLU A 102 -17.66 0.67 -1.60
N LYS A 103 -17.91 0.95 -2.88
CA LYS A 103 -19.21 0.72 -3.53
C LYS A 103 -19.58 -0.75 -3.62
N THR A 104 -18.61 -1.66 -3.64
CA THR A 104 -18.85 -3.10 -3.75
C THR A 104 -19.31 -3.72 -2.44
N LYS A 105 -19.11 -3.05 -1.30
CA LYS A 105 -19.35 -3.56 0.07
C LYS A 105 -18.62 -4.88 0.36
N ARG A 106 -17.60 -5.23 -0.44
CA ARG A 106 -16.79 -6.43 -0.22
C ARG A 106 -15.78 -6.17 0.89
N VAL A 107 -15.54 -7.20 1.68
CA VAL A 107 -14.49 -7.20 2.71
C VAL A 107 -13.15 -7.49 2.04
N SER A 108 -12.06 -6.89 2.53
CA SER A 108 -10.71 -7.19 2.05
C SER A 108 -10.41 -8.69 2.12
N GLU A 109 -9.68 -9.18 1.13
CA GLU A 109 -9.26 -10.58 1.05
C GLU A 109 -7.75 -10.68 1.30
N GLU A 110 -7.36 -11.61 2.18
CA GLU A 110 -5.94 -11.96 2.37
C GLU A 110 -5.62 -13.25 1.66
N MET A 111 -4.47 -13.30 0.99
CA MET A 111 -4.03 -14.47 0.22
C MET A 111 -2.50 -14.54 0.14
N THR A 112 -2.01 -15.69 -0.29
CA THR A 112 -0.59 -15.86 -0.58
C THR A 112 -0.17 -15.14 -1.87
N LEU A 113 1.12 -14.86 -2.01
CA LEU A 113 1.68 -14.29 -3.26
C LEU A 113 1.38 -15.17 -4.48
N GLN A 114 1.35 -16.49 -4.32
CA GLN A 114 1.07 -17.43 -5.41
C GLN A 114 -0.40 -17.36 -5.84
N GLU A 115 -1.33 -17.31 -4.89
CA GLU A 115 -2.76 -17.16 -5.16
C GLU A 115 -3.05 -15.82 -5.82
N PHE A 116 -2.43 -14.73 -5.34
CA PHE A 116 -2.56 -13.40 -5.95
C PHE A 116 -2.12 -13.42 -7.41
N ARG A 117 -0.93 -13.94 -7.69
CA ARG A 117 -0.44 -14.07 -9.07
C ARG A 117 -1.39 -14.88 -9.94
N LYS A 118 -1.80 -16.06 -9.48
CA LYS A 118 -2.72 -16.92 -10.22
C LYS A 118 -4.08 -16.25 -10.49
N LYS A 119 -4.56 -15.46 -9.54
CA LYS A 119 -5.87 -14.80 -9.63
C LYS A 119 -5.85 -13.54 -10.51
N TYR A 120 -4.71 -12.81 -10.50
CA TYR A 120 -4.57 -11.50 -11.15
C TYR A 120 -3.52 -11.46 -12.28
N GLU A 121 -2.95 -12.59 -12.69
CA GLU A 121 -2.12 -12.73 -13.89
C GLU A 121 -2.97 -13.33 -15.02
N LEU A 122 -3.20 -12.56 -16.08
CA LEU A 122 -3.89 -13.06 -17.27
C LEU A 122 -2.89 -13.79 -18.17
N GLU A 123 -3.21 -15.03 -18.52
CA GLU A 123 -2.45 -15.75 -19.51
C GLU A 123 -2.84 -15.32 -20.94
N VAL A 124 -1.87 -15.36 -21.85
CA VAL A 124 -2.09 -15.04 -23.29
C VAL A 124 -3.09 -16.01 -23.95
N LYS A 125 -3.34 -17.15 -23.29
CA LYS A 125 -4.24 -18.22 -23.78
C LYS A 125 -5.69 -18.08 -23.32
N ASP A 126 -5.99 -17.09 -22.49
CA ASP A 126 -7.35 -16.91 -21.98
C ASP A 126 -8.31 -16.57 -23.12
N THR A 127 -9.48 -17.22 -23.10
CA THR A 127 -10.57 -16.95 -24.04
C THR A 127 -11.16 -15.57 -23.82
N VAL A 128 -11.95 -15.07 -24.78
CA VAL A 128 -12.61 -13.76 -24.67
C VAL A 128 -13.50 -13.70 -23.43
N ASP A 129 -14.29 -14.74 -23.18
CA ASP A 129 -15.19 -14.84 -22.02
C ASP A 129 -14.42 -14.79 -20.69
N GLN A 130 -13.29 -15.51 -20.60
CA GLN A 130 -12.43 -15.48 -19.40
C GLN A 130 -11.80 -14.11 -19.15
N LYS A 131 -11.52 -13.36 -20.22
CA LYS A 131 -10.99 -11.99 -20.12
C LYS A 131 -12.06 -11.01 -19.64
N GLU A 132 -13.32 -11.17 -20.08
CA GLU A 132 -14.44 -10.33 -19.61
C GLU A 132 -14.76 -10.58 -18.14
N GLU A 133 -14.83 -11.85 -17.71
CA GLU A 133 -15.02 -12.19 -16.28
C GLU A 133 -13.85 -11.72 -15.40
N ALA A 134 -12.62 -11.74 -15.94
CA ALA A 134 -11.46 -11.19 -15.24
C ALA A 134 -11.57 -9.67 -15.12
N GLN A 135 -11.96 -8.98 -16.19
CA GLN A 135 -12.13 -7.52 -16.21
C GLN A 135 -13.10 -7.05 -15.12
N ASP A 136 -14.23 -7.72 -14.96
CA ASP A 136 -15.22 -7.37 -13.92
C ASP A 136 -14.62 -7.54 -12.51
N ARG A 137 -13.84 -8.58 -12.29
CA ARG A 137 -13.14 -8.79 -11.00
C ARG A 137 -12.10 -7.71 -10.72
N PHE A 138 -11.37 -7.24 -11.74
CA PHE A 138 -10.38 -6.18 -11.60
C PHE A 138 -11.04 -4.83 -11.31
N ASN A 139 -12.19 -4.55 -11.95
CA ASN A 139 -12.93 -3.30 -11.76
C ASN A 139 -13.47 -3.12 -10.33
N GLU A 140 -13.61 -4.20 -9.57
CA GLU A 140 -14.04 -4.16 -8.18
C GLU A 140 -12.89 -3.91 -7.19
N VAL A 141 -11.65 -4.08 -7.64
CA VAL A 141 -10.47 -3.91 -6.79
C VAL A 141 -10.03 -2.45 -6.78
N ASP A 142 -9.91 -1.88 -5.59
CA ASP A 142 -9.33 -0.56 -5.40
C ASP A 142 -7.80 -0.64 -5.53
N HIS A 143 -7.16 -1.45 -4.68
CA HIS A 143 -5.73 -1.72 -4.76
C HIS A 143 -5.37 -3.02 -4.03
N ALA A 144 -4.13 -3.48 -4.23
CA ALA A 144 -3.55 -4.59 -3.49
C ALA A 144 -2.34 -4.13 -2.67
N GLU A 145 -2.28 -4.52 -1.40
CA GLU A 145 -1.12 -4.34 -0.53
C GLU A 145 -0.31 -5.63 -0.50
N VAL A 146 0.91 -5.60 -1.03
CA VAL A 146 1.87 -6.71 -0.98
C VAL A 146 2.81 -6.50 0.21
N TYR A 147 2.62 -7.28 1.24
CA TYR A 147 3.51 -7.32 2.41
C TYR A 147 4.72 -8.20 2.08
N TYR A 148 5.91 -7.61 2.12
CA TYR A 148 7.15 -8.30 1.75
C TYR A 148 8.33 -7.83 2.62
N PRO A 149 9.28 -8.71 3.00
CA PRO A 149 10.42 -8.33 3.84
C PRO A 149 11.50 -7.57 3.03
N LEU A 150 11.09 -6.48 2.39
CA LEU A 150 11.97 -5.60 1.64
C LEU A 150 12.54 -4.53 2.56
N GLU A 151 13.86 -4.53 2.77
CA GLU A 151 14.53 -3.60 3.68
C GLU A 151 14.27 -2.13 3.32
N LEU A 152 14.14 -1.83 2.03
CA LEU A 152 13.78 -0.48 1.56
C LEU A 152 12.44 0.01 2.13
N CYS A 153 11.48 -0.90 2.32
CA CYS A 153 10.15 -0.57 2.82
C CYS A 153 10.04 -0.55 4.36
N LYS A 154 11.07 -1.05 5.07
CA LYS A 154 11.05 -1.22 6.54
C LYS A 154 10.82 0.06 7.34
N HIS A 155 11.17 1.21 6.75
CA HIS A 155 11.11 2.50 7.44
C HIS A 155 9.97 3.40 6.91
N GLY A 156 8.90 2.82 6.41
CA GLY A 156 7.73 3.57 5.92
C GLY A 156 7.85 4.02 4.47
N VAL A 157 8.78 3.46 3.70
CA VAL A 157 8.79 3.58 2.24
C VAL A 157 7.79 2.58 1.66
N GLU A 158 6.99 3.03 0.73
CA GLU A 158 5.99 2.26 0.00
C GLU A 158 6.27 2.39 -1.49
N LEU A 159 6.44 1.26 -2.18
CA LEU A 159 6.59 1.27 -3.64
C LEU A 159 5.23 1.00 -4.28
N VAL A 160 4.89 1.78 -5.30
CA VAL A 160 3.58 1.66 -6.00
C VAL A 160 3.82 1.39 -7.48
N ASP A 161 3.24 0.25 -7.99
CA ASP A 161 3.25 -0.15 -9.40
C ASP A 161 1.95 0.24 -10.09
#